data_8d8f6434e28fc9afe9a6e9ea90131249
#
_entry.id   8d8f6434e28fc9afe9a6e9ea90131249
#
_cell.length_a   1.000
_cell.length_b   1.000
_cell.length_c   1.000
_cell.angle_alpha   90.00
_cell.angle_beta   90.00
_cell.angle_gamma   90.00
#
_symmetry.space_group_name_H-M   'P 1'
#
loop_
_entity.id
_entity.type
_entity.pdbx_description
1 polymer ?
#
loop_
_entity_poly.entity_id
_entity_poly.type
_entity_poly.pdbx_seq_one_letter_code
_entity_poly.pdbx_strand_id
1 'polypeptide(L)'
;VYKRQVVGLGFGMNLQASLASGKEGMEFTVISVVGTMLIGWFIGRKFLKVDRDTSYLISSGTAICGGSAIAAVGPVLRAKDTEMSVALGTIFILNAIALFIFPVIGHALDMSQQEFGTWAAIAIHDTSSVVGAGAAYGEEALQIATTIKLTRALWIIPLALITSFVFKSKGQKISIPWFIFFFILAMVFNTYAVSYTHLRAH
;
A
#
# COMPACT_ATOMS: atom_id res chain seq x y z
N VAL A 1 7.75 -16.34 3.68
CA VAL A 1 6.51 -16.24 2.85
C VAL A 1 6.28 -14.82 2.40
N TYR A 2 6.20 -13.84 3.29
CA TYR A 2 5.86 -12.44 2.99
C TYR A 2 6.79 -11.76 1.96
N LYS A 3 8.11 -12.01 2.02
CA LYS A 3 9.08 -11.44 1.08
C LYS A 3 8.79 -11.83 -0.38
N ARG A 4 8.32 -13.06 -0.62
CA ARG A 4 7.94 -13.55 -1.96
C ARG A 4 6.66 -12.88 -2.46
N GLN A 5 5.70 -12.60 -1.57
CA GLN A 5 4.46 -11.89 -1.91
C GLN A 5 4.73 -10.47 -2.39
N VAL A 6 5.63 -9.75 -1.71
CA VAL A 6 6.03 -8.39 -2.11
C VAL A 6 6.68 -8.39 -3.49
N VAL A 7 7.55 -9.35 -3.79
CA VAL A 7 8.14 -9.50 -5.14
C VAL A 7 7.06 -9.80 -6.18
N GLY A 8 6.09 -10.67 -5.85
CA GLY A 8 4.95 -10.98 -6.73
C GLY A 8 4.12 -9.77 -7.12
N LEU A 9 3.92 -8.80 -6.20
CA LEU A 9 3.22 -7.55 -6.50
C LEU A 9 3.93 -6.71 -7.57
N GLY A 10 5.27 -6.78 -7.66
CA GLY A 10 6.03 -6.08 -8.68
C GLY A 10 5.63 -6.49 -10.11
N PHE A 11 5.22 -7.76 -10.30
CA PHE A 11 4.75 -8.24 -11.61
C PHE A 11 3.35 -7.71 -12.01
N GLY A 12 2.59 -7.16 -11.06
CA GLY A 12 1.29 -6.53 -11.34
C GLY A 12 1.37 -5.02 -11.62
N MET A 13 2.58 -4.43 -11.61
CA MET A 13 2.75 -2.98 -11.68
C MET A 13 3.50 -2.55 -12.95
N ASN A 14 2.98 -1.51 -13.63
CA ASN A 14 3.68 -0.84 -14.73
C ASN A 14 4.44 0.39 -14.19
N LEU A 15 5.76 0.37 -14.34
CA LEU A 15 6.65 1.43 -13.83
C LEU A 15 6.36 2.79 -14.48
N GLN A 16 6.14 2.81 -15.80
CA GLN A 16 5.92 4.06 -16.54
C GLN A 16 4.58 4.70 -16.15
N ALA A 17 3.50 3.91 -16.08
CA ALA A 17 2.21 4.37 -15.63
C ALA A 17 2.25 4.89 -14.17
N SER A 18 2.94 4.18 -13.29
CA SER A 18 3.11 4.57 -11.89
C SER A 18 3.93 5.85 -11.72
N LEU A 19 4.96 6.05 -12.53
CA LEU A 19 5.77 7.28 -12.51
C LEU A 19 5.04 8.48 -13.12
N ALA A 20 4.28 8.28 -14.20
CA ALA A 20 3.51 9.35 -14.84
C ALA A 20 2.41 9.87 -13.91
N SER A 21 1.62 8.97 -13.31
CA SER A 21 0.58 9.33 -12.32
C SER A 21 1.19 9.92 -11.03
N GLY A 22 2.42 9.51 -10.68
CA GLY A 22 3.12 9.99 -9.48
C GLY A 22 3.52 11.46 -9.55
N LYS A 23 3.77 12.03 -10.73
CA LYS A 23 4.20 13.43 -10.84
C LYS A 23 3.10 14.44 -10.48
N GLU A 24 1.87 14.19 -10.86
CA GLU A 24 0.75 15.12 -10.63
C GLU A 24 0.16 15.06 -9.20
N GLY A 25 0.31 13.94 -8.51
CA GLY A 25 -0.22 13.74 -7.15
C GLY A 25 0.83 13.48 -6.07
N MET A 26 2.13 13.71 -6.37
CA MET A 26 3.22 13.32 -5.47
C MET A 26 3.16 14.05 -4.13
N GLU A 27 2.92 15.37 -4.14
CA GLU A 27 2.82 16.16 -2.90
C GLU A 27 1.70 15.65 -2.00
N PHE A 28 0.51 15.44 -2.59
CA PHE A 28 -0.63 14.91 -1.86
C PHE A 28 -0.33 13.49 -1.31
N THR A 29 0.33 12.65 -2.09
CA THR A 29 0.69 11.28 -1.66
C THR A 29 1.70 11.32 -0.52
N VAL A 30 2.72 12.19 -0.58
CA VAL A 30 3.71 12.37 0.51
C VAL A 30 3.00 12.81 1.80
N ILE A 31 2.20 13.86 1.73
CA ILE A 31 1.48 14.41 2.89
C ILE A 31 0.54 13.35 3.47
N SER A 32 -0.19 12.65 2.62
CA SER A 32 -1.13 11.61 3.02
C SER A 32 -0.42 10.41 3.68
N VAL A 33 0.68 9.92 3.11
CA VAL A 33 1.45 8.79 3.66
C VAL A 33 2.09 9.17 4.99
N VAL A 34 2.80 10.30 5.03
CA VAL A 34 3.47 10.77 6.25
C VAL A 34 2.45 11.12 7.34
N GLY A 35 1.39 11.83 6.98
CA GLY A 35 0.32 12.19 7.91
C GLY A 35 -0.35 10.95 8.51
N THR A 36 -0.72 9.97 7.68
CA THR A 36 -1.32 8.72 8.15
C THR A 36 -0.37 7.92 9.06
N MET A 37 0.91 7.84 8.71
CA MET A 37 1.92 7.20 9.55
C MET A 37 2.03 7.83 10.92
N LEU A 38 2.15 9.16 10.98
CA LEU A 38 2.31 9.90 12.23
C LEU A 38 1.05 9.84 13.10
N ILE A 39 -0.11 10.10 12.51
CA ILE A 39 -1.40 10.10 13.22
C ILE A 39 -1.72 8.68 13.70
N GLY A 40 -1.58 7.68 12.84
CA GLY A 40 -1.87 6.29 13.19
C GLY A 40 -0.96 5.78 14.29
N TRP A 41 0.34 6.05 14.21
CA TRP A 41 1.29 5.68 15.26
C TRP A 41 0.98 6.41 16.59
N PHE A 42 0.69 7.72 16.54
CA PHE A 42 0.34 8.50 17.72
C PHE A 42 -0.94 8.00 18.39
N ILE A 43 -2.01 7.78 17.62
CA ILE A 43 -3.28 7.25 18.13
C ILE A 43 -3.07 5.84 18.72
N GLY A 44 -2.41 4.96 17.99
CA GLY A 44 -2.13 3.60 18.44
C GLY A 44 -1.38 3.57 19.76
N ARG A 45 -0.33 4.39 19.90
CA ARG A 45 0.52 4.41 21.08
C ARG A 45 -0.11 5.12 22.27
N LYS A 46 -0.70 6.31 22.03
CA LYS A 46 -1.14 7.21 23.12
C LYS A 46 -2.57 6.91 23.58
N PHE A 47 -3.48 6.65 22.63
CA PHE A 47 -4.90 6.46 22.96
C PHE A 47 -5.24 4.98 23.12
N LEU A 48 -4.87 4.15 22.16
CA LEU A 48 -5.21 2.73 22.18
C LEU A 48 -4.23 1.88 22.99
N LYS A 49 -3.07 2.43 23.38
CA LYS A 49 -2.03 1.77 24.17
C LYS A 49 -1.52 0.44 23.52
N VAL A 50 -1.62 0.36 22.21
CA VAL A 50 -1.09 -0.77 21.43
C VAL A 50 0.44 -0.71 21.49
N ASP A 51 1.11 -1.87 21.46
CA ASP A 51 2.57 -1.93 21.45
C ASP A 51 3.17 -1.16 20.24
N ARG A 52 4.48 -0.84 20.34
CA ARG A 52 5.16 0.01 19.35
C ARG A 52 5.15 -0.60 17.95
N ASP A 53 5.46 -1.88 17.85
CA ASP A 53 5.73 -2.53 16.58
C ASP A 53 4.40 -2.84 15.88
N THR A 54 3.38 -3.30 16.58
CA THR A 54 2.01 -3.44 16.05
C THR A 54 1.43 -2.10 15.59
N SER A 55 1.57 -1.02 16.40
CA SER A 55 1.12 0.32 16.00
C SER A 55 1.80 0.81 14.73
N TYR A 56 3.11 0.58 14.58
CA TYR A 56 3.86 0.95 13.40
C TYR A 56 3.44 0.14 12.17
N LEU A 57 3.22 -1.16 12.32
CA LEU A 57 2.76 -2.05 11.26
C LEU A 57 1.36 -1.67 10.75
N ILE A 58 0.40 -1.43 11.65
CA ILE A 58 -0.94 -1.00 11.26
C ILE A 58 -0.88 0.35 10.56
N SER A 59 -0.11 1.31 11.10
CA SER A 59 0.05 2.62 10.49
C SER A 59 0.67 2.54 9.09
N SER A 60 1.68 1.68 8.88
CA SER A 60 2.30 1.46 7.58
C SER A 60 1.34 0.82 6.57
N GLY A 61 0.56 -0.15 7.02
CA GLY A 61 -0.49 -0.77 6.23
C GLY A 61 -1.56 0.23 5.80
N THR A 62 -2.06 1.02 6.74
CA THR A 62 -3.05 2.08 6.49
C THR A 62 -2.51 3.16 5.54
N ALA A 63 -1.26 3.55 5.71
CA ALA A 63 -0.66 4.63 4.92
C ALA A 63 -0.42 4.26 3.46
N ILE A 64 -0.16 3.00 3.12
CA ILE A 64 0.27 2.62 1.77
C ILE A 64 -0.73 1.68 1.10
N CYS A 65 -0.59 0.36 1.36
CA CYS A 65 -1.35 -0.66 0.63
C CYS A 65 -1.69 -1.90 1.48
N GLY A 66 -1.96 -1.70 2.76
CA GLY A 66 -2.43 -2.74 3.65
C GLY A 66 -1.39 -3.82 3.93
N GLY A 67 -1.76 -5.06 3.67
CA GLY A 67 -0.95 -6.22 3.98
C GLY A 67 0.42 -6.24 3.33
N SER A 68 0.57 -5.67 2.12
CA SER A 68 1.85 -5.61 1.41
C SER A 68 2.88 -4.73 2.12
N ALA A 69 2.44 -3.58 2.63
CA ALA A 69 3.30 -2.69 3.41
C ALA A 69 3.71 -3.34 4.74
N ILE A 70 2.77 -4.00 5.44
CA ILE A 70 3.07 -4.77 6.66
C ILE A 70 4.07 -5.87 6.36
N ALA A 71 3.87 -6.64 5.27
CA ALA A 71 4.76 -7.72 4.87
C ALA A 71 6.18 -7.24 4.51
N ALA A 72 6.30 -6.02 3.97
CA ALA A 72 7.59 -5.41 3.65
C ALA A 72 8.30 -4.87 4.89
N VAL A 73 7.57 -4.17 5.76
CA VAL A 73 8.11 -3.47 6.92
C VAL A 73 8.37 -4.42 8.09
N GLY A 74 7.51 -5.41 8.31
CA GLY A 74 7.60 -6.33 9.45
C GLY A 74 8.96 -7.03 9.59
N PRO A 75 9.54 -7.64 8.54
CA PRO A 75 10.86 -8.23 8.60
C PRO A 75 11.99 -7.22 8.86
N VAL A 76 11.83 -5.97 8.41
CA VAL A 76 12.79 -4.88 8.64
C VAL A 76 12.75 -4.45 10.11
N LEU A 77 11.55 -4.34 10.67
CA LEU A 77 11.28 -4.02 12.07
C LEU A 77 11.63 -5.19 13.01
N ARG A 78 11.77 -6.42 12.47
CA ARG A 78 11.88 -7.67 13.22
C ARG A 78 10.69 -7.92 14.14
N ALA A 79 9.51 -7.54 13.65
CA ALA A 79 8.27 -7.75 14.37
C ALA A 79 8.03 -9.25 14.60
N LYS A 80 7.42 -9.56 15.73
CA LYS A 80 7.03 -10.93 16.07
C LYS A 80 5.88 -11.40 15.19
N ASP A 81 5.75 -12.71 15.02
CA ASP A 81 4.67 -13.29 14.22
C ASP A 81 3.28 -12.91 14.78
N THR A 82 3.16 -12.75 16.08
CA THR A 82 1.93 -12.29 16.73
C THR A 82 1.58 -10.84 16.36
N GLU A 83 2.57 -9.95 16.37
CA GLU A 83 2.40 -8.53 15.98
C GLU A 83 2.01 -8.41 14.51
N MET A 84 2.66 -9.20 13.65
CA MET A 84 2.34 -9.30 12.23
C MET A 84 0.92 -9.81 11.99
N SER A 85 0.51 -10.87 12.72
CA SER A 85 -0.81 -11.48 12.58
C SER A 85 -1.91 -10.52 13.04
N VAL A 86 -1.71 -9.81 14.15
CA VAL A 86 -2.67 -8.81 14.65
C VAL A 86 -2.80 -7.65 13.65
N ALA A 87 -1.68 -7.13 13.14
CA ALA A 87 -1.70 -6.04 12.18
C ALA A 87 -2.40 -6.44 10.87
N LEU A 88 -2.06 -7.62 10.32
CA LEU A 88 -2.71 -8.14 9.10
C LEU A 88 -4.19 -8.41 9.32
N GLY A 89 -4.57 -9.04 10.43
CA GLY A 89 -5.96 -9.33 10.77
C GLY A 89 -6.79 -8.06 10.86
N THR A 90 -6.28 -7.03 11.53
CA THR A 90 -6.94 -5.72 11.64
C THR A 90 -7.20 -5.12 10.26
N ILE A 91 -6.18 -5.06 9.41
CA ILE A 91 -6.30 -4.48 8.07
C ILE A 91 -7.28 -5.29 7.22
N PHE A 92 -7.24 -6.62 7.25
CA PHE A 92 -8.13 -7.45 6.44
C PHE A 92 -9.59 -7.35 6.87
N ILE A 93 -9.87 -7.30 8.17
CA ILE A 93 -11.23 -7.10 8.67
C ILE A 93 -11.77 -5.74 8.23
N LEU A 94 -10.99 -4.66 8.40
CA LEU A 94 -11.40 -3.33 7.97
C LEU A 94 -11.63 -3.23 6.47
N ASN A 95 -10.80 -3.90 5.67
CA ASN A 95 -10.96 -3.94 4.22
C ASN A 95 -12.20 -4.73 3.78
N ALA A 96 -12.50 -5.85 4.45
CA ALA A 96 -13.70 -6.62 4.17
C ALA A 96 -14.97 -5.78 4.44
N ILE A 97 -14.97 -5.01 5.53
CA ILE A 97 -16.06 -4.08 5.85
C ILE A 97 -16.13 -2.95 4.80
N ALA A 98 -14.99 -2.35 4.49
CA ALA A 98 -14.91 -1.23 3.55
C ALA A 98 -15.39 -1.60 2.14
N LEU A 99 -15.07 -2.81 1.66
CA LEU A 99 -15.49 -3.31 0.36
C LEU A 99 -17.01 -3.17 0.13
N PHE A 100 -17.81 -3.43 1.15
CA PHE A 100 -19.27 -3.38 1.05
C PHE A 100 -19.85 -2.01 1.44
N ILE A 101 -19.28 -1.36 2.45
CA ILE A 101 -19.86 -0.12 3.01
C ILE A 101 -19.51 1.09 2.14
N PHE A 102 -18.31 1.17 1.57
CA PHE A 102 -17.86 2.35 0.83
C PHE A 102 -18.73 2.66 -0.41
N PRO A 103 -19.06 1.69 -1.29
CA PRO A 103 -19.95 1.99 -2.42
C PRO A 103 -21.32 2.50 -1.98
N VAL A 104 -21.88 1.96 -0.90
CA VAL A 104 -23.17 2.42 -0.34
C VAL A 104 -23.08 3.86 0.14
N ILE A 105 -22.03 4.21 0.89
CA ILE A 105 -21.80 5.59 1.35
C ILE A 105 -21.58 6.52 0.16
N GLY A 106 -20.78 6.12 -0.84
CA GLY A 106 -20.53 6.92 -2.03
C GLY A 106 -21.80 7.28 -2.77
N HIS A 107 -22.70 6.31 -2.97
CA HIS A 107 -24.01 6.56 -3.58
C HIS A 107 -24.92 7.43 -2.69
N ALA A 108 -24.91 7.22 -1.37
CA ALA A 108 -25.70 8.03 -0.45
C ALA A 108 -25.24 9.50 -0.37
N LEU A 109 -23.99 9.77 -0.71
CA LEU A 109 -23.41 11.12 -0.77
C LEU A 109 -23.37 11.69 -2.20
N ASP A 110 -23.98 11.02 -3.18
CA ASP A 110 -24.01 11.41 -4.61
C ASP A 110 -22.61 11.73 -5.16
N MET A 111 -21.59 10.96 -4.74
CA MET A 111 -20.21 11.16 -5.20
C MET A 111 -20.08 10.83 -6.69
N SER A 112 -19.35 11.66 -7.44
CA SER A 112 -18.94 11.31 -8.79
C SER A 112 -17.99 10.12 -8.79
N GLN A 113 -17.83 9.42 -9.91
CA GLN A 113 -16.91 8.29 -10.01
C GLN A 113 -15.45 8.72 -9.72
N GLN A 114 -15.07 9.93 -10.09
CA GLN A 114 -13.75 10.49 -9.81
C GLN A 114 -13.51 10.72 -8.31
N GLU A 115 -14.48 11.31 -7.63
CA GLU A 115 -14.41 11.53 -6.18
C GLU A 115 -14.39 10.21 -5.42
N PHE A 116 -15.30 9.28 -5.77
CA PHE A 116 -15.34 7.97 -5.15
C PHE A 116 -14.06 7.17 -5.39
N GLY A 117 -13.55 7.13 -6.62
CA GLY A 117 -12.31 6.43 -6.98
C GLY A 117 -11.11 6.94 -6.17
N THR A 118 -11.00 8.26 -6.05
CA THR A 118 -9.94 8.90 -5.26
C THR A 118 -10.09 8.59 -3.76
N TRP A 119 -11.30 8.75 -3.22
CA TRP A 119 -11.58 8.46 -1.82
C TRP A 119 -11.34 6.99 -1.47
N ALA A 120 -11.86 6.06 -2.27
CA ALA A 120 -11.67 4.62 -2.08
C ALA A 120 -10.19 4.22 -2.11
N ALA A 121 -9.41 4.77 -3.04
CA ALA A 121 -7.96 4.51 -3.11
C ALA A 121 -7.21 4.93 -1.85
N ILE A 122 -7.64 6.00 -1.19
CA ILE A 122 -6.98 6.53 0.01
C ILE A 122 -7.44 5.80 1.26
N ALA A 123 -8.74 5.60 1.40
CA ALA A 123 -9.37 5.16 2.63
C ALA A 123 -9.45 3.63 2.77
N ILE A 124 -9.58 2.88 1.69
CA ILE A 124 -9.50 1.40 1.71
C ILE A 124 -8.04 0.99 1.64
N HIS A 125 -7.57 0.18 2.58
CA HIS A 125 -6.14 -0.09 2.73
C HIS A 125 -5.58 -1.05 1.68
N ASP A 126 -6.31 -2.11 1.33
CA ASP A 126 -5.85 -3.18 0.43
C ASP A 126 -6.24 -2.93 -1.03
N THR A 127 -5.36 -3.32 -1.95
CA THR A 127 -5.58 -3.13 -3.40
C THR A 127 -6.76 -3.94 -3.92
N SER A 128 -6.93 -5.19 -3.48
CA SER A 128 -8.03 -6.05 -3.94
C SER A 128 -9.39 -5.50 -3.52
N SER A 129 -9.50 -4.99 -2.30
CA SER A 129 -10.72 -4.36 -1.79
C SER A 129 -11.02 -3.04 -2.50
N VAL A 130 -9.98 -2.26 -2.86
CA VAL A 130 -10.13 -1.05 -3.70
C VAL A 130 -10.67 -1.40 -5.08
N VAL A 131 -10.11 -2.42 -5.72
CA VAL A 131 -10.59 -2.91 -7.02
C VAL A 131 -12.05 -3.35 -6.94
N GLY A 132 -12.41 -4.12 -5.91
CA GLY A 132 -13.79 -4.58 -5.71
C GLY A 132 -14.76 -3.43 -5.47
N ALA A 133 -14.42 -2.49 -4.60
CA ALA A 133 -15.26 -1.32 -4.32
C ALA A 133 -15.39 -0.39 -5.53
N GLY A 134 -14.28 -0.16 -6.27
CA GLY A 134 -14.29 0.63 -7.49
C GLY A 134 -15.14 0.01 -8.59
N ALA A 135 -15.02 -1.31 -8.80
CA ALA A 135 -15.82 -2.04 -9.77
C ALA A 135 -17.33 -2.02 -9.43
N ALA A 136 -17.68 -2.07 -8.15
CA ALA A 136 -19.07 -1.96 -7.70
C ALA A 136 -19.66 -0.55 -7.89
N TYR A 137 -18.79 0.48 -7.92
CA TYR A 137 -19.23 1.87 -8.08
C TYR A 137 -19.31 2.32 -9.55
N GLY A 138 -18.33 1.93 -10.37
CA GLY A 138 -18.31 2.23 -11.80
C GLY A 138 -16.92 2.03 -12.41
N GLU A 139 -16.88 1.96 -13.75
CA GLU A 139 -15.66 1.65 -14.48
C GLU A 139 -14.59 2.74 -14.35
N GLU A 140 -14.98 4.01 -14.40
CA GLU A 140 -14.09 5.14 -14.20
C GLU A 140 -13.54 5.17 -12.76
N ALA A 141 -14.41 4.92 -11.76
CA ALA A 141 -14.01 4.82 -10.37
C ALA A 141 -12.98 3.70 -10.14
N LEU A 142 -13.18 2.55 -10.80
CA LEU A 142 -12.24 1.43 -10.78
C LEU A 142 -10.87 1.82 -11.31
N GLN A 143 -10.81 2.48 -12.47
CA GLN A 143 -9.56 2.89 -13.11
C GLN A 143 -8.79 3.89 -12.25
N ILE A 144 -9.47 4.92 -11.76
CA ILE A 144 -8.89 5.95 -10.90
C ILE A 144 -8.38 5.34 -9.59
N ALA A 145 -9.22 4.58 -8.91
CA ALA A 145 -8.88 3.98 -7.63
C ALA A 145 -7.69 3.03 -7.74
N THR A 146 -7.65 2.21 -8.78
CA THR A 146 -6.55 1.27 -9.03
C THR A 146 -5.25 2.00 -9.33
N THR A 147 -5.28 3.02 -10.19
CA THR A 147 -4.11 3.81 -10.56
C THR A 147 -3.48 4.50 -9.35
N ILE A 148 -4.30 5.21 -8.56
CA ILE A 148 -3.83 5.89 -7.35
C ILE A 148 -3.26 4.88 -6.36
N LYS A 149 -3.92 3.74 -6.17
CA LYS A 149 -3.47 2.71 -5.23
C LYS A 149 -2.14 2.09 -5.64
N LEU A 150 -1.93 1.80 -6.92
CA LEU A 150 -0.68 1.28 -7.43
C LEU A 150 0.47 2.29 -7.26
N THR A 151 0.22 3.56 -7.53
CA THR A 151 1.20 4.63 -7.31
C THR A 151 1.62 4.72 -5.84
N ARG A 152 0.66 4.60 -4.91
CA ARG A 152 0.96 4.57 -3.47
C ARG A 152 1.80 3.37 -3.07
N ALA A 153 1.64 2.21 -3.72
CA ALA A 153 2.42 1.01 -3.42
C ALA A 153 3.93 1.22 -3.63
N LEU A 154 4.37 2.14 -4.48
CA LEU A 154 5.79 2.50 -4.64
C LEU A 154 6.41 3.03 -3.34
N TRP A 155 5.62 3.62 -2.46
CA TRP A 155 6.06 4.13 -1.16
C TRP A 155 6.48 3.04 -0.17
N ILE A 156 6.23 1.77 -0.49
CA ILE A 156 6.80 0.63 0.26
C ILE A 156 8.34 0.74 0.31
N ILE A 157 8.96 1.15 -0.79
CA ILE A 157 10.42 1.20 -0.91
C ILE A 157 11.02 2.24 0.04
N PRO A 158 10.66 3.54 -0.05
CA PRO A 158 11.20 4.54 0.87
C PRO A 158 10.80 4.25 2.32
N LEU A 159 9.58 3.76 2.59
CA LEU A 159 9.18 3.43 3.95
C LEU A 159 10.03 2.31 4.55
N ALA A 160 10.27 1.22 3.82
CA ALA A 160 11.10 0.12 4.31
C ALA A 160 12.55 0.56 4.56
N LEU A 161 13.10 1.44 3.72
CA LEU A 161 14.42 2.03 3.93
C LEU A 161 14.46 2.93 5.18
N ILE A 162 13.50 3.85 5.32
CA ILE A 162 13.38 4.71 6.51
C ILE A 162 13.24 3.86 7.77
N THR A 163 12.40 2.82 7.75
CA THR A 163 12.24 1.89 8.88
C THR A 163 13.57 1.24 9.24
N SER A 164 14.35 0.81 8.25
CA SER A 164 15.66 0.21 8.48
C SER A 164 16.65 1.17 9.15
N PHE A 165 16.59 2.46 8.82
CA PHE A 165 17.42 3.48 9.46
C PHE A 165 16.97 3.84 10.87
N VAL A 166 15.66 4.05 11.07
CA VAL A 166 15.07 4.52 12.34
C VAL A 166 15.16 3.45 13.43
N PHE A 167 14.93 2.18 13.08
CA PHE A 167 14.90 1.07 14.04
C PHE A 167 16.25 0.33 14.12
N LYS A 168 17.33 0.96 13.65
CA LYS A 168 18.69 0.41 13.74
C LYS A 168 19.12 0.29 15.19
N SER A 169 19.39 -0.93 15.66
CA SER A 169 20.06 -1.17 16.94
C SER A 169 21.53 -0.79 16.87
N LYS A 170 22.05 -0.11 17.91
CA LYS A 170 23.50 0.22 18.03
C LYS A 170 24.34 -1.06 17.85
N GLY A 171 25.26 -1.05 16.88
CA GLY A 171 26.18 -2.17 16.64
C GLY A 171 25.74 -3.17 15.58
N GLN A 172 24.57 -3.02 14.92
CA GLN A 172 24.15 -3.93 13.86
C GLN A 172 24.38 -3.34 12.46
N LYS A 173 24.77 -4.21 11.52
CA LYS A 173 24.83 -3.87 10.09
C LYS A 173 23.41 -3.57 9.59
N ILE A 174 23.28 -2.55 8.74
CA ILE A 174 22.02 -2.24 8.07
C ILE A 174 21.58 -3.48 7.28
N SER A 175 20.46 -4.06 7.64
CA SER A 175 19.90 -5.16 6.86
C SER A 175 19.24 -4.55 5.61
N ILE A 176 19.95 -4.60 4.49
CA ILE A 176 19.38 -4.19 3.21
C ILE A 176 18.28 -5.20 2.87
N PRO A 177 17.04 -4.76 2.70
CA PRO A 177 15.94 -5.66 2.38
C PRO A 177 16.03 -6.07 0.90
N TRP A 178 16.81 -7.10 0.60
CA TRP A 178 17.06 -7.60 -0.76
C TRP A 178 15.80 -7.87 -1.56
N PHE A 179 14.68 -8.17 -0.89
CA PHE A 179 13.40 -8.38 -1.57
C PHE A 179 12.88 -7.10 -2.28
N ILE A 180 13.29 -5.91 -1.86
CA ILE A 180 12.98 -4.65 -2.55
C ILE A 180 13.66 -4.62 -3.94
N PHE A 181 14.89 -5.11 -4.03
CA PHE A 181 15.59 -5.23 -5.30
C PHE A 181 14.82 -6.16 -6.27
N PHE A 182 14.37 -7.30 -5.76
CA PHE A 182 13.56 -8.24 -6.56
C PHE A 182 12.19 -7.67 -6.92
N PHE A 183 11.58 -6.85 -6.06
CA PHE A 183 10.34 -6.14 -6.37
C PHE A 183 10.53 -5.16 -7.53
N ILE A 184 11.59 -4.34 -7.49
CA ILE A 184 11.91 -3.40 -8.57
C ILE A 184 12.21 -4.16 -9.87
N LEU A 185 13.00 -5.23 -9.80
CA LEU A 185 13.32 -6.06 -10.94
C LEU A 185 12.05 -6.68 -11.57
N ALA A 186 11.13 -7.19 -10.76
CA ALA A 186 9.87 -7.74 -11.21
C ALA A 186 8.99 -6.67 -11.90
N MET A 187 8.95 -5.45 -11.36
CA MET A 187 8.20 -4.33 -11.94
C MET A 187 8.81 -3.87 -13.27
N VAL A 188 10.13 -3.77 -13.35
CA VAL A 188 10.86 -3.45 -14.60
C VAL A 188 10.61 -4.53 -15.64
N PHE A 189 10.74 -5.80 -15.26
CA PHE A 189 10.49 -6.93 -16.16
C PHE A 189 9.07 -6.91 -16.71
N ASN A 190 8.05 -6.69 -15.87
CA ASN A 190 6.67 -6.58 -16.30
C ASN A 190 6.46 -5.40 -17.26
N THR A 191 7.04 -4.25 -16.97
CA THR A 191 6.92 -3.05 -17.81
C THR A 191 7.47 -3.27 -19.21
N TYR A 192 8.63 -3.90 -19.32
CA TYR A 192 9.29 -4.10 -20.61
C TYR A 192 8.83 -5.40 -21.32
N ALA A 193 8.61 -6.50 -20.62
CA ALA A 193 8.18 -7.75 -21.23
C ALA A 193 6.74 -7.70 -21.72
N VAL A 194 5.82 -7.11 -20.94
CA VAL A 194 4.40 -6.99 -21.33
C VAL A 194 4.21 -5.95 -22.41
N SER A 195 4.95 -4.84 -22.38
CA SER A 195 4.92 -3.84 -23.46
C SER A 195 5.35 -4.42 -24.80
N TYR A 196 6.34 -5.33 -24.80
CA TYR A 196 6.79 -6.02 -26.03
C TYR A 196 5.77 -7.00 -26.59
N THR A 197 4.98 -7.65 -25.75
CA THR A 197 3.93 -8.61 -26.20
C THR A 197 2.75 -7.89 -26.82
N HIS A 198 2.36 -6.71 -26.33
CA HIS A 198 1.28 -5.92 -26.93
C HIS A 198 1.68 -5.30 -28.28
N LEU A 199 2.95 -4.97 -28.50
CA LEU A 199 3.44 -4.45 -29.80
C LEU A 199 3.56 -5.52 -30.89
N ARG A 200 3.56 -6.83 -30.54
CA ARG A 200 3.58 -7.94 -31.49
C ARG A 200 2.20 -8.49 -31.87
N ALA A 201 1.16 -8.05 -31.18
CA ALA A 201 -0.22 -8.52 -31.41
C ALA A 201 -1.04 -7.60 -32.34
N HIS A 202 -0.42 -6.58 -32.90
CA HIS A 202 -0.88 -5.73 -34.01
C HIS A 202 0.14 -5.81 -35.16
#